data_c0886ec1e510d7c25cca90c61c1481b9
#
_entry.id   c0886ec1e510d7c25cca90c61c1481b9
#
_cell.length_a   1.000
_cell.length_b   1.000
_cell.length_c   1.000
_cell.angle_alpha   90.00
_cell.angle_beta   90.00
_cell.angle_gamma   90.00
#
_symmetry.space_group_name_H-M   'P 1'
#
loop_
_entity.id
_entity.type
_entity.pdbx_description
1 polymer ?
#
loop_
_entity_poly.entity_id
_entity_poly.type
_entity_poly.pdbx_seq_one_letter_code
_entity_poly.pdbx_strand_id
1 'polypeptide(L)'
;LCRQGLAARALNSDLEQRERDEVLTLFANRSLSVLVATDVAARGLDIDSLDMVINAELSHDPQTHIHRVGRTGRAGEKGLAISLVAPRESRRATAIEELQGEKLNWHPVSSLKPRAGDPMLPPTVTLCIGAGRKDKLRPGDILGALTGDAGIPGNQVGKITVTDYQAYVAIERDSADLALQRLMSGKIKGKNRRVKKL
;
A
#
# COMPACT_ATOMS: atom_id res chain seq x y z
N LEU A 1 10.78 3.40 10.59
CA LEU A 1 9.32 3.25 10.57
C LEU A 1 8.92 1.91 11.19
N CYS A 2 9.38 0.77 10.65
CA CYS A 2 9.01 -0.55 11.19
C CYS A 2 9.39 -0.73 12.66
N ARG A 3 10.56 -0.22 13.12
CA ARG A 3 10.95 -0.24 14.54
C ARG A 3 10.01 0.55 15.44
N GLN A 4 9.20 1.41 14.89
CA GLN A 4 8.19 2.20 15.61
C GLN A 4 6.77 1.61 15.44
N GLY A 5 6.67 0.36 14.98
CA GLY A 5 5.40 -0.35 14.85
C GLY A 5 4.59 -0.02 13.59
N LEU A 6 5.11 0.81 12.67
CA LEU A 6 4.39 1.10 11.42
C LEU A 6 4.56 -0.05 10.42
N ALA A 7 3.48 -0.47 9.80
CA ALA A 7 3.50 -1.42 8.70
C ALA A 7 4.00 -0.71 7.43
N ALA A 8 5.31 -0.73 7.23
CA ALA A 8 5.98 -0.03 6.14
C ALA A 8 6.82 -0.99 5.29
N ARG A 9 6.91 -0.72 3.98
CA ARG A 9 7.82 -1.40 3.05
C ARG A 9 8.51 -0.38 2.15
N ALA A 10 9.71 -0.74 1.72
CA ALA A 10 10.44 0.02 0.71
C ALA A 10 10.14 -0.51 -0.69
N LEU A 11 10.10 0.40 -1.67
CA LEU A 11 10.01 0.11 -3.09
C LEU A 11 11.13 0.86 -3.80
N ASN A 12 12.14 0.14 -4.22
CA ASN A 12 13.31 0.67 -4.90
C ASN A 12 13.73 -0.22 -6.08
N SER A 13 14.80 0.16 -6.78
CA SER A 13 15.32 -0.57 -7.93
C SER A 13 16.00 -1.90 -7.60
N ASP A 14 16.35 -2.12 -6.33
CA ASP A 14 17.10 -3.31 -5.91
C ASP A 14 16.19 -4.52 -5.70
N LEU A 15 14.86 -4.28 -5.61
CA LEU A 15 13.87 -5.35 -5.49
C LEU A 15 13.72 -6.11 -6.81
N GLU A 16 13.71 -7.44 -6.71
CA GLU A 16 13.29 -8.29 -7.82
C GLU A 16 11.82 -8.02 -8.21
N GLN A 17 11.45 -8.29 -9.46
CA GLN A 17 10.10 -8.00 -9.96
C GLN A 17 9.02 -8.66 -9.09
N ARG A 18 9.27 -9.88 -8.61
CA ARG A 18 8.33 -10.59 -7.74
C ARG A 18 8.12 -9.91 -6.39
N GLU A 19 9.20 -9.42 -5.77
CA GLU A 19 9.14 -8.70 -4.50
C GLU A 19 8.43 -7.36 -4.67
N ARG A 20 8.72 -6.69 -5.79
CA ARG A 20 8.04 -5.45 -6.16
C ARG A 20 6.53 -5.64 -6.30
N ASP A 21 6.09 -6.69 -7.02
CA ASP A 21 4.69 -7.02 -7.21
C ASP A 21 4.01 -7.37 -5.87
N GLU A 22 4.71 -8.06 -4.98
CA GLU A 22 4.24 -8.38 -3.64
C GLU A 22 4.03 -7.11 -2.80
N VAL A 23 5.02 -6.21 -2.74
CA VAL A 23 4.93 -4.94 -2.01
C VAL A 23 3.77 -4.09 -2.52
N LEU A 24 3.63 -3.97 -3.84
CA LEU A 24 2.54 -3.22 -4.46
C LEU A 24 1.16 -3.84 -4.17
N THR A 25 1.08 -5.16 -4.20
CA THR A 25 -0.14 -5.88 -3.85
C THR A 25 -0.54 -5.65 -2.39
N LEU A 26 0.42 -5.71 -1.45
CA LEU A 26 0.19 -5.44 -0.04
C LEU A 26 -0.31 -4.01 0.19
N PHE A 27 0.28 -3.04 -0.50
CA PHE A 27 -0.11 -1.64 -0.40
C PHE A 27 -1.51 -1.39 -1.00
N ALA A 28 -1.76 -1.90 -2.20
CA ALA A 28 -3.07 -1.83 -2.86
C ALA A 28 -4.19 -2.55 -2.07
N ASN A 29 -3.82 -3.57 -1.30
CA ASN A 29 -4.72 -4.30 -0.41
C ASN A 29 -4.93 -3.59 0.94
N ARG A 30 -4.31 -2.43 1.19
CA ARG A 30 -4.33 -1.71 2.47
C ARG A 30 -3.79 -2.54 3.64
N SER A 31 -2.87 -3.47 3.35
CA SER A 31 -2.14 -4.30 4.34
C SER A 31 -0.81 -3.68 4.75
N LEU A 32 -0.46 -2.54 4.16
CA LEU A 32 0.64 -1.64 4.55
C LEU A 32 0.07 -0.26 4.81
N SER A 33 0.55 0.41 5.87
CA SER A 33 0.20 1.80 6.17
C SER A 33 1.11 2.78 5.42
N VAL A 34 2.35 2.40 5.11
CA VAL A 34 3.35 3.28 4.51
C VAL A 34 4.13 2.56 3.41
N LEU A 35 4.20 3.19 2.25
CA LEU A 35 5.09 2.81 1.16
C LEU A 35 6.20 3.86 1.03
N VAL A 36 7.45 3.45 1.22
CA VAL A 36 8.63 4.30 0.99
C VAL A 36 9.18 4.00 -0.39
N ALA A 37 9.07 4.93 -1.31
CA ALA A 37 9.45 4.70 -2.70
C ALA A 37 10.41 5.76 -3.23
N THR A 38 11.32 5.36 -4.13
CA THR A 38 12.10 6.29 -4.96
C THR A 38 11.29 6.70 -6.19
N ASP A 39 11.59 7.84 -6.79
CA ASP A 39 10.89 8.32 -8.01
C ASP A 39 10.94 7.29 -9.14
N VAL A 40 12.10 6.66 -9.34
CA VAL A 40 12.29 5.65 -10.39
C VAL A 40 11.38 4.44 -10.16
N ALA A 41 11.31 3.99 -8.92
CA ALA A 41 10.47 2.85 -8.57
C ALA A 41 8.98 3.19 -8.55
N ALA A 42 8.63 4.45 -8.30
CA ALA A 42 7.26 4.94 -8.28
C ALA A 42 6.69 5.26 -9.67
N ARG A 43 7.54 5.41 -10.70
CA ARG A 43 7.07 5.68 -12.06
C ARG A 43 6.25 4.54 -12.62
N GLY A 44 5.13 4.87 -13.26
CA GLY A 44 4.22 3.89 -13.88
C GLY A 44 3.42 3.04 -12.88
N LEU A 45 3.46 3.38 -11.59
CA LEU A 45 2.59 2.72 -10.63
C LEU A 45 1.18 3.29 -10.74
N ASP A 46 0.23 2.39 -10.88
CA ASP A 46 -1.19 2.68 -10.76
C ASP A 46 -1.58 2.72 -9.27
N ILE A 47 -1.00 3.70 -8.56
CA ILE A 47 -1.32 3.99 -7.16
C ILE A 47 -1.93 5.38 -7.13
N ASP A 48 -3.22 5.40 -7.11
CA ASP A 48 -4.02 6.62 -7.03
C ASP A 48 -4.78 6.69 -5.70
N SER A 49 -5.29 7.88 -5.38
CA SER A 49 -6.13 8.13 -4.19
C SER A 49 -5.43 7.80 -2.86
N LEU A 50 -4.18 8.26 -2.73
CA LEU A 50 -3.49 8.19 -1.44
C LEU A 50 -4.07 9.23 -0.48
N ASP A 51 -4.26 8.84 0.78
CA ASP A 51 -4.68 9.75 1.85
C ASP A 51 -3.63 10.85 2.08
N MET A 52 -2.33 10.48 1.95
CA MET A 52 -1.21 11.38 2.19
C MET A 52 0.01 11.05 1.33
N VAL A 53 0.70 12.09 0.87
CA VAL A 53 2.03 12.02 0.26
C VAL A 53 3.01 12.80 1.12
N ILE A 54 4.14 12.17 1.50
CA ILE A 54 5.22 12.81 2.24
C ILE A 54 6.48 12.83 1.38
N ASN A 55 6.93 14.01 0.98
CA ASN A 55 8.22 14.19 0.35
C ASN A 55 9.29 14.33 1.45
N ALA A 56 10.09 13.29 1.67
CA ALA A 56 11.19 13.31 2.63
C ALA A 56 12.33 14.27 2.20
N GLU A 57 12.40 14.55 0.91
CA GLU A 57 13.26 15.56 0.28
C GLU A 57 12.60 16.09 -0.98
N LEU A 58 12.89 17.34 -1.34
CA LEU A 58 12.38 17.94 -2.56
C LEU A 58 13.07 17.38 -3.79
N SER A 59 12.31 17.10 -4.84
CA SER A 59 12.86 16.75 -6.14
C SER A 59 13.70 17.88 -6.72
N HIS A 60 14.72 17.54 -7.49
CA HIS A 60 15.48 18.51 -8.30
C HIS A 60 14.62 19.12 -9.40
N ASP A 61 13.69 18.36 -9.95
CA ASP A 61 12.75 18.77 -10.97
C ASP A 61 11.39 19.09 -10.35
N PRO A 62 10.91 20.34 -10.47
CA PRO A 62 9.59 20.76 -9.94
C PRO A 62 8.43 19.96 -10.52
N GLN A 63 8.50 19.50 -11.78
CA GLN A 63 7.44 18.67 -12.39
C GLN A 63 7.32 17.31 -11.67
N THR A 64 8.44 16.73 -11.26
CA THR A 64 8.43 15.50 -10.48
C THR A 64 7.71 15.71 -9.14
N HIS A 65 7.87 16.88 -8.50
CA HIS A 65 7.11 17.22 -7.29
C HIS A 65 5.60 17.23 -7.55
N ILE A 66 5.16 17.86 -8.63
CA ILE A 66 3.73 17.88 -9.02
C ILE A 66 3.20 16.45 -9.23
N HIS A 67 3.96 15.61 -9.90
CA HIS A 67 3.58 14.21 -10.11
C HIS A 67 3.50 13.39 -8.81
N ARG A 68 4.36 13.66 -7.81
CA ARG A 68 4.28 13.03 -6.49
C ARG A 68 3.02 13.48 -5.74
N VAL A 69 2.81 14.79 -5.65
CA VAL A 69 1.63 15.37 -4.98
C VAL A 69 0.35 14.92 -5.66
N GLY A 70 0.32 14.84 -6.98
CA GLY A 70 -0.83 14.36 -7.75
C GLY A 70 -1.19 12.88 -7.54
N ARG A 71 -0.57 12.15 -6.60
CA ARG A 71 -1.02 10.83 -6.13
C ARG A 71 -2.09 10.90 -5.04
N THR A 72 -2.33 12.07 -4.47
CA THR A 72 -3.39 12.34 -3.50
C THR A 72 -4.37 13.39 -4.01
N GLY A 73 -5.54 13.53 -3.38
CA GLY A 73 -6.52 14.55 -3.73
C GLY A 73 -7.16 14.40 -5.12
N ARG A 74 -7.36 13.18 -5.61
CA ARG A 74 -7.99 12.92 -6.91
C ARG A 74 -9.50 12.69 -6.80
N ALA A 75 -10.20 12.82 -7.93
CA ALA A 75 -11.64 12.57 -8.07
C ALA A 75 -12.53 13.38 -7.10
N GLY A 76 -12.08 14.57 -6.69
CA GLY A 76 -12.83 15.45 -5.77
C GLY A 76 -12.62 15.10 -4.29
N GLU A 77 -11.81 14.11 -3.98
CA GLU A 77 -11.43 13.81 -2.60
C GLU A 77 -10.33 14.76 -2.10
N LYS A 78 -10.35 15.05 -0.80
CA LYS A 78 -9.29 15.84 -0.16
C LYS A 78 -8.09 14.95 0.10
N GLY A 79 -6.90 15.42 -0.30
CA GLY A 79 -5.64 14.76 -0.04
C GLY A 79 -4.67 15.68 0.71
N LEU A 80 -3.71 15.11 1.41
CA LEU A 80 -2.69 15.86 2.12
C LEU A 80 -1.31 15.59 1.51
N ALA A 81 -0.59 16.64 1.12
CA ALA A 81 0.80 16.56 0.70
C ALA A 81 1.68 17.37 1.65
N ILE A 82 2.71 16.74 2.19
CA ILE A 82 3.67 17.37 3.10
C ILE A 82 5.07 17.20 2.49
N SER A 83 5.87 18.27 2.54
CA SER A 83 7.27 18.21 2.14
C SER A 83 8.17 18.64 3.31
N LEU A 84 9.17 17.83 3.63
CA LEU A 84 10.22 18.20 4.54
C LEU A 84 11.29 18.95 3.73
N VAL A 85 11.57 20.19 4.12
CA VAL A 85 12.47 21.06 3.36
C VAL A 85 13.64 21.47 4.23
N ALA A 86 14.84 21.06 3.82
CA ALA A 86 16.06 21.52 4.47
C ALA A 86 16.44 22.94 3.97
N PRO A 87 17.14 23.77 4.75
CA PRO A 87 17.55 25.11 4.33
C PRO A 87 18.29 25.16 2.97
N ARG A 88 19.08 24.13 2.67
CA ARG A 88 19.79 23.97 1.38
C ARG A 88 18.87 23.77 0.17
N GLU A 89 17.60 23.41 0.40
CA GLU A 89 16.61 23.12 -0.64
C GLU A 89 15.68 24.30 -0.93
N SER A 90 15.92 25.47 -0.32
CA SER A 90 15.09 26.68 -0.48
C SER A 90 14.87 27.06 -1.94
N ARG A 91 15.92 26.98 -2.79
CA ARG A 91 15.81 27.27 -4.23
C ARG A 91 14.85 26.32 -4.95
N ARG A 92 14.81 25.01 -4.55
CA ARG A 92 13.87 24.04 -5.11
C ARG A 92 12.43 24.36 -4.70
N ALA A 93 12.23 24.77 -3.45
CA ALA A 93 10.92 25.20 -2.96
C ALA A 93 10.41 26.41 -3.74
N THR A 94 11.26 27.42 -3.98
CA THR A 94 10.91 28.58 -4.81
C THR A 94 10.52 28.17 -6.23
N ALA A 95 11.28 27.25 -6.86
CA ALA A 95 10.96 26.78 -8.20
C ALA A 95 9.62 26.01 -8.26
N ILE A 96 9.24 25.32 -7.20
CA ILE A 96 7.92 24.67 -7.08
C ILE A 96 6.82 25.73 -6.95
N GLU A 97 7.00 26.76 -6.11
CA GLU A 97 6.06 27.86 -5.97
C GLU A 97 5.82 28.59 -7.31
N GLU A 98 6.89 28.87 -8.04
CA GLU A 98 6.83 29.51 -9.36
C GLU A 98 6.04 28.65 -10.37
N LEU A 99 6.29 27.33 -10.38
CA LEU A 99 5.59 26.41 -11.28
C LEU A 99 4.11 26.26 -10.94
N GLN A 100 3.76 26.26 -9.65
CA GLN A 100 2.37 26.12 -9.19
C GLN A 100 1.60 27.44 -9.25
N GLY A 101 2.30 28.58 -9.28
CA GLY A 101 1.68 29.90 -9.19
C GLY A 101 1.14 30.25 -7.80
N GLU A 102 1.45 29.44 -6.80
CA GLU A 102 0.96 29.59 -5.43
C GLU A 102 2.10 29.51 -4.43
N LYS A 103 1.96 30.22 -3.30
CA LYS A 103 2.92 30.16 -2.20
C LYS A 103 2.69 28.91 -1.36
N LEU A 104 3.78 28.27 -0.95
CA LEU A 104 3.73 27.13 -0.02
C LEU A 104 3.39 27.60 1.40
N ASN A 105 2.62 26.79 2.10
CA ASN A 105 2.36 27.02 3.53
C ASN A 105 3.51 26.46 4.37
N TRP A 106 4.30 27.35 4.94
CA TRP A 106 5.46 26.99 5.74
C TRP A 106 5.10 26.81 7.21
N HIS A 107 5.53 25.69 7.76
CA HIS A 107 5.37 25.37 9.17
C HIS A 107 6.71 24.90 9.77
N PRO A 108 7.10 25.36 10.95
CA PRO A 108 8.29 24.83 11.61
C PRO A 108 8.06 23.37 12.03
N VAL A 109 9.08 22.51 11.90
CA VAL A 109 8.99 21.09 12.31
C VAL A 109 8.62 20.96 13.78
N SER A 110 9.02 21.91 14.62
CA SER A 110 8.64 21.97 16.05
C SER A 110 7.13 22.11 16.30
N SER A 111 6.35 22.54 15.31
CA SER A 111 4.88 22.59 15.42
C SER A 111 4.23 21.20 15.30
N LEU A 112 4.95 20.21 14.78
CA LEU A 112 4.48 18.83 14.71
C LEU A 112 4.53 18.20 16.11
N LYS A 113 3.36 17.87 16.63
CA LYS A 113 3.28 17.18 17.93
C LYS A 113 3.08 15.69 17.68
N PRO A 114 3.92 14.82 18.26
CA PRO A 114 3.67 13.38 18.22
C PRO A 114 2.29 13.09 18.85
N ARG A 115 1.48 12.31 18.16
CA ARG A 115 0.24 11.81 18.77
C ARG A 115 0.62 10.65 19.68
N ALA A 116 0.25 10.74 20.96
CA ALA A 116 0.33 9.59 21.86
C ALA A 116 -0.73 8.56 21.44
N GLY A 117 -0.35 7.30 21.37
CA GLY A 117 -1.23 6.18 21.01
C GLY A 117 -0.50 5.11 20.23
N ASP A 118 -1.18 3.99 20.03
CA ASP A 118 -0.67 2.90 19.24
C ASP A 118 -0.48 3.29 17.76
N PRO A 119 0.50 2.69 17.09
CA PRO A 119 0.69 2.89 15.66
C PRO A 119 -0.58 2.54 14.89
N MET A 120 -0.88 3.31 13.86
CA MET A 120 -2.03 3.06 12.99
C MET A 120 -1.81 1.75 12.23
N LEU A 121 -2.46 0.69 12.70
CA LEU A 121 -2.41 -0.62 12.05
C LEU A 121 -3.18 -0.59 10.73
N PRO A 122 -2.69 -1.29 9.69
CA PRO A 122 -3.43 -1.47 8.47
C PRO A 122 -4.79 -2.14 8.72
N PRO A 123 -5.87 -1.73 8.05
CA PRO A 123 -7.21 -2.28 8.27
C PRO A 123 -7.32 -3.74 7.80
N THR A 124 -6.48 -4.15 6.88
CA THR A 124 -6.49 -5.50 6.33
C THR A 124 -5.18 -6.25 6.57
N VAL A 125 -5.22 -7.55 6.33
CA VAL A 125 -4.06 -8.44 6.24
C VAL A 125 -4.16 -9.20 4.92
N THR A 126 -3.08 -9.30 4.18
CA THR A 126 -3.04 -10.07 2.95
C THR A 126 -2.62 -11.52 3.21
N LEU A 127 -3.44 -12.46 2.77
CA LEU A 127 -3.09 -13.87 2.69
C LEU A 127 -2.57 -14.20 1.30
N CYS A 128 -1.45 -14.92 1.23
CA CYS A 128 -0.85 -15.42 0.00
C CYS A 128 -1.16 -16.92 -0.14
N ILE A 129 -1.75 -17.30 -1.25
CA ILE A 129 -2.12 -18.67 -1.61
C ILE A 129 -1.12 -19.18 -2.66
N GLY A 130 -0.49 -20.34 -2.41
CA GLY A 130 0.47 -20.97 -3.30
C GLY A 130 -0.20 -21.67 -4.49
N ALA A 131 -1.05 -20.95 -5.21
CA ALA A 131 -1.70 -21.37 -6.45
C ALA A 131 -2.13 -20.14 -7.25
N GLY A 132 -2.13 -20.23 -8.57
CA GLY A 132 -2.45 -19.13 -9.46
C GLY A 132 -3.21 -19.53 -10.73
N ARG A 133 -3.11 -18.69 -11.75
CA ARG A 133 -3.78 -18.94 -13.06
C ARG A 133 -3.36 -20.26 -13.70
N LYS A 134 -2.08 -20.67 -13.53
CA LYS A 134 -1.59 -21.96 -14.04
C LYS A 134 -2.23 -23.16 -13.35
N ASP A 135 -2.71 -22.99 -12.12
CA ASP A 135 -3.55 -23.97 -11.42
C ASP A 135 -5.04 -23.81 -11.77
N LYS A 136 -5.37 -22.95 -12.73
CA LYS A 136 -6.74 -22.59 -13.11
C LYS A 136 -7.54 -21.97 -11.95
N LEU A 137 -6.84 -21.36 -10.98
CA LEU A 137 -7.46 -20.68 -9.84
C LEU A 137 -8.04 -19.34 -10.32
N ARG A 138 -9.25 -19.02 -9.87
CA ARG A 138 -9.96 -17.78 -10.17
C ARG A 138 -10.33 -17.06 -8.86
N PRO A 139 -10.54 -15.73 -8.88
CA PRO A 139 -10.98 -15.00 -7.69
C PRO A 139 -12.23 -15.59 -7.03
N GLY A 140 -13.21 -16.03 -7.82
CA GLY A 140 -14.43 -16.66 -7.30
C GLY A 140 -14.19 -17.98 -6.55
N ASP A 141 -13.17 -18.76 -6.92
CA ASP A 141 -12.82 -19.99 -6.20
C ASP A 141 -12.29 -19.67 -4.78
N ILE A 142 -11.54 -18.57 -4.64
CA ILE A 142 -11.00 -18.09 -3.36
C ILE A 142 -12.14 -17.50 -2.52
N LEU A 143 -12.95 -16.65 -3.12
CA LEU A 143 -14.09 -16.03 -2.42
C LEU A 143 -15.04 -17.11 -1.91
N GLY A 144 -15.38 -18.10 -2.75
CA GLY A 144 -16.23 -19.22 -2.36
C GLY A 144 -15.67 -20.05 -1.21
N ALA A 145 -14.36 -20.33 -1.21
CA ALA A 145 -13.72 -21.02 -0.10
C ALA A 145 -13.74 -20.20 1.21
N LEU A 146 -13.61 -18.88 1.12
CA LEU A 146 -13.66 -17.99 2.29
C LEU A 146 -15.08 -17.81 2.82
N THR A 147 -16.06 -17.57 1.95
CA THR A 147 -17.43 -17.25 2.38
C THR A 147 -18.30 -18.49 2.61
N GLY A 148 -17.98 -19.60 1.96
CA GLY A 148 -18.66 -20.88 2.16
C GLY A 148 -18.07 -21.65 3.33
N ASP A 149 -17.06 -22.48 3.02
CA ASP A 149 -16.50 -23.42 4.01
C ASP A 149 -15.81 -22.73 5.19
N ALA A 150 -15.14 -21.59 4.95
CA ALA A 150 -14.46 -20.85 6.00
C ALA A 150 -15.38 -19.94 6.82
N GLY A 151 -16.59 -19.63 6.33
CA GLY A 151 -17.61 -18.84 7.03
C GLY A 151 -17.19 -17.39 7.28
N ILE A 152 -16.30 -16.83 6.48
CA ILE A 152 -15.91 -15.41 6.55
C ILE A 152 -16.97 -14.57 5.84
N PRO A 153 -17.54 -13.55 6.47
CA PRO A 153 -18.49 -12.65 5.81
C PRO A 153 -17.89 -12.02 4.55
N GLY A 154 -18.66 -11.97 3.46
CA GLY A 154 -18.16 -11.47 2.17
C GLY A 154 -17.67 -10.00 2.21
N ASN A 155 -18.27 -9.18 3.06
CA ASN A 155 -17.85 -7.79 3.29
C ASN A 155 -16.51 -7.65 4.01
N GLN A 156 -15.99 -8.72 4.62
CA GLN A 156 -14.67 -8.78 5.26
C GLN A 156 -13.58 -9.30 4.30
N VAL A 157 -13.97 -9.70 3.10
CA VAL A 157 -13.06 -10.11 2.03
C VAL A 157 -12.87 -8.96 1.06
N GLY A 158 -11.66 -8.40 1.03
CA GLY A 158 -11.30 -7.30 0.16
C GLY A 158 -10.79 -7.78 -1.19
N LYS A 159 -9.85 -7.03 -1.77
CA LYS A 159 -9.31 -7.28 -3.12
C LYS A 159 -8.66 -8.67 -3.22
N ILE A 160 -9.01 -9.39 -4.29
CA ILE A 160 -8.40 -10.67 -4.66
C ILE A 160 -7.61 -10.47 -5.95
N THR A 161 -6.31 -10.74 -5.92
CA THR A 161 -5.42 -10.67 -7.08
C THR A 161 -4.86 -12.05 -7.36
N VAL A 162 -4.99 -12.54 -8.60
CA VAL A 162 -4.46 -13.85 -9.01
C VAL A 162 -3.36 -13.63 -10.04
N THR A 163 -2.14 -14.06 -9.71
CA THR A 163 -0.99 -14.11 -10.63
C THR A 163 -0.87 -15.49 -11.26
N ASP A 164 0.18 -15.75 -12.01
CA ASP A 164 0.37 -17.05 -12.65
C ASP A 164 0.55 -18.20 -11.66
N TYR A 165 1.28 -17.96 -10.56
CA TYR A 165 1.69 -18.98 -9.60
C TYR A 165 1.14 -18.77 -8.19
N GLN A 166 0.63 -17.59 -7.88
CA GLN A 166 0.15 -17.23 -6.55
C GLN A 166 -1.14 -16.43 -6.65
N ALA A 167 -1.88 -16.41 -5.56
CA ALA A 167 -2.99 -15.48 -5.39
C ALA A 167 -2.88 -14.78 -4.04
N TYR A 168 -3.38 -13.56 -3.99
CA TYR A 168 -3.37 -12.70 -2.83
C TYR A 168 -4.80 -12.26 -2.55
N VAL A 169 -5.18 -12.32 -1.29
CA VAL A 169 -6.50 -11.85 -0.84
C VAL A 169 -6.36 -10.98 0.39
N ALA A 170 -6.97 -9.81 0.37
CA ALA A 170 -7.09 -8.94 1.53
C ALA A 170 -8.23 -9.43 2.42
N ILE A 171 -7.97 -9.56 3.71
CA ILE A 171 -8.98 -9.92 4.72
C ILE A 171 -8.98 -8.83 5.79
N GLU A 172 -10.13 -8.43 6.28
CA GLU A 172 -10.20 -7.55 7.45
C GLU A 172 -9.37 -8.12 8.59
N ARG A 173 -8.64 -7.24 9.28
CA ARG A 173 -7.63 -7.63 10.27
C ARG A 173 -8.18 -8.59 11.33
N ASP A 174 -9.37 -8.33 11.85
CA ASP A 174 -9.96 -9.13 12.94
C ASP A 174 -10.34 -10.55 12.50
N SER A 175 -10.55 -10.75 11.21
CA SER A 175 -10.91 -12.06 10.63
C SER A 175 -9.75 -12.80 9.99
N ALA A 176 -8.57 -12.17 9.90
CA ALA A 176 -7.45 -12.69 9.12
C ALA A 176 -6.89 -14.01 9.67
N ASP A 177 -6.79 -14.15 10.98
CA ASP A 177 -6.26 -15.37 11.60
C ASP A 177 -7.24 -16.56 11.46
N LEU A 178 -8.54 -16.28 11.60
CA LEU A 178 -9.59 -17.27 11.34
C LEU A 178 -9.58 -17.70 9.85
N ALA A 179 -9.52 -16.75 8.94
CA ALA A 179 -9.45 -17.01 7.50
C ALA A 179 -8.22 -17.87 7.14
N LEU A 180 -7.04 -17.53 7.69
CA LEU A 180 -5.82 -18.30 7.49
C LEU A 180 -5.98 -19.75 7.96
N GLN A 181 -6.44 -19.94 9.19
CA GLN A 181 -6.64 -21.27 9.77
C GLN A 181 -7.60 -22.11 8.92
N ARG A 182 -8.73 -21.53 8.51
CA ARG A 182 -9.75 -22.22 7.72
C ARG A 182 -9.27 -22.56 6.32
N LEU A 183 -8.57 -21.66 5.63
CA LEU A 183 -7.99 -21.94 4.32
C LEU A 183 -6.87 -23.00 4.36
N MET A 184 -6.09 -23.05 5.45
CA MET A 184 -5.04 -24.06 5.62
C MET A 184 -5.62 -25.47 5.88
N SER A 185 -6.72 -25.57 6.60
CA SER A 185 -7.40 -26.86 6.89
C SER A 185 -8.39 -27.27 5.79
N GLY A 186 -8.86 -26.31 5.01
CA GLY A 186 -9.88 -26.53 3.98
C GLY A 186 -9.31 -26.79 2.60
N LYS A 187 -10.21 -26.74 1.61
CA LYS A 187 -9.87 -26.93 0.20
C LYS A 187 -10.22 -25.65 -0.58
N ILE A 188 -9.34 -25.25 -1.47
CA ILE A 188 -9.62 -24.21 -2.45
C ILE A 188 -9.70 -24.89 -3.81
N LYS A 189 -10.88 -24.85 -4.46
CA LYS A 189 -11.15 -25.57 -5.72
C LYS A 189 -10.84 -27.05 -5.63
N GLY A 190 -11.31 -27.68 -4.55
CA GLY A 190 -11.15 -29.13 -4.31
C GLY A 190 -9.75 -29.60 -3.91
N LYS A 191 -8.77 -28.70 -3.75
CA LYS A 191 -7.37 -29.03 -3.40
C LYS A 191 -6.92 -28.28 -2.16
N ASN A 192 -6.12 -28.92 -1.33
CA ASN A 192 -5.41 -28.26 -0.25
C ASN A 192 -4.32 -27.38 -0.86
N ARG A 193 -4.20 -26.14 -0.39
CA ARG A 193 -3.22 -25.17 -0.87
C ARG A 193 -2.40 -24.63 0.30
N ARG A 194 -1.14 -24.36 0.05
CA ARG A 194 -0.32 -23.65 1.04
C ARG A 194 -0.82 -22.20 1.11
N VAL A 195 -1.14 -21.76 2.33
CA VAL A 195 -1.55 -20.37 2.60
C VAL A 195 -0.63 -19.79 3.67
N LYS A 196 -0.22 -18.56 3.51
CA LYS A 196 0.58 -17.83 4.51
C LYS A 196 0.08 -16.40 4.65
N LYS A 197 0.26 -15.84 5.83
CA LYS A 197 0.10 -14.40 6.12
C LYS A 197 1.34 -13.64 5.63
N LEU A 198 1.17 -12.48 5.02
CA LEU A 198 2.24 -11.58 4.58
C LEU A 198 2.40 -10.38 5.51
#